data_bdf24b2d42392a94a664fc5c6b59e8ef
#
_entry.id   bdf24b2d42392a94a664fc5c6b59e8ef
#
_cell.length_a   1.000
_cell.length_b   1.000
_cell.length_c   1.000
_cell.angle_alpha   90.00
_cell.angle_beta   90.00
_cell.angle_gamma   90.00
#
_symmetry.space_group_name_H-M   'P 1'
#
loop_
_entity.id
_entity.type
_entity.pdbx_description
1 polymer ?
#
loop_
_entity_poly.entity_id
_entity_poly.type
_entity_poly.pdbx_seq_one_letter_code
_entity_poly.pdbx_strand_id
1 'polypeptide(L)'
;MNSDGDRVAIGASKNDGNGTNSGHVRVYDWDGSSWSQLGSDIDGEAAYDLTGHSVSMNSVGDRVAIGAQANDGNGTDAGHVRIYEWSGSSWSQLGSDIDGEAAGDAFGYSVSMDSDGDRVAIGGYGNDGNGNNSGHARIFEWDGSSLSLIHI
;
A
#
# COMPACT_ATOMS: atom_id res chain seq x y z
N MET A 1 -9.88 3.50 6.77
CA MET A 1 -10.42 4.59 7.61
C MET A 1 -9.72 4.55 8.94
N ASN A 2 -9.40 5.71 9.52
CA ASN A 2 -8.82 5.78 10.86
C ASN A 2 -9.84 5.40 11.95
N SER A 3 -9.40 5.32 13.22
CA SER A 3 -10.26 4.84 14.32
C SER A 3 -11.41 5.80 14.65
N ASP A 4 -11.20 7.11 14.44
CA ASP A 4 -12.23 8.13 14.73
C ASP A 4 -13.26 8.27 13.60
N GLY A 5 -12.97 7.71 12.43
CA GLY A 5 -13.85 7.73 11.27
C GLY A 5 -13.87 9.07 10.53
N ASP A 6 -12.94 9.95 10.81
CA ASP A 6 -12.83 11.27 10.20
C ASP A 6 -11.75 11.38 9.11
N ARG A 7 -11.00 10.30 8.87
CA ARG A 7 -10.03 10.21 7.78
C ARG A 7 -10.16 8.88 7.04
N VAL A 8 -10.18 8.94 5.69
CA VAL A 8 -10.35 7.76 4.86
C VAL A 8 -9.35 7.76 3.70
N ALA A 9 -8.72 6.61 3.44
CA ALA A 9 -7.93 6.37 2.24
C ALA A 9 -8.76 5.56 1.25
N ILE A 10 -8.78 5.99 -0.01
CA ILE A 10 -9.57 5.38 -1.09
C ILE A 10 -8.64 5.05 -2.24
N GLY A 11 -8.55 3.77 -2.58
CA GLY A 11 -7.81 3.29 -3.73
C GLY A 11 -8.66 3.26 -4.99
N ALA A 12 -8.06 3.65 -6.10
CA ALA A 12 -8.64 3.62 -7.45
C ALA A 12 -7.64 2.96 -8.40
N SER A 13 -7.53 1.64 -8.34
CA SER A 13 -6.49 0.85 -9.00
C SER A 13 -6.48 0.93 -10.52
N LYS A 14 -7.56 1.40 -11.14
CA LYS A 14 -7.68 1.55 -12.60
C LYS A 14 -7.67 3.01 -13.05
N ASN A 15 -7.25 3.93 -12.18
CA ASN A 15 -7.08 5.33 -12.58
C ASN A 15 -5.93 5.46 -13.57
N ASP A 16 -6.12 6.29 -14.60
CA ASP A 16 -5.17 6.48 -15.70
C ASP A 16 -4.32 7.76 -15.56
N GLY A 17 -4.36 8.41 -14.40
CA GLY A 17 -3.71 9.71 -14.19
C GLY A 17 -2.21 9.74 -14.48
N ASN A 18 -1.50 8.66 -14.19
CA ASN A 18 -0.07 8.50 -14.45
C ASN A 18 0.25 7.34 -15.42
N GLY A 19 -0.71 6.94 -16.22
CA GLY A 19 -0.60 5.84 -17.18
C GLY A 19 -1.79 4.91 -17.08
N THR A 20 -2.05 4.16 -18.15
CA THR A 20 -3.21 3.24 -18.21
C THR A 20 -3.22 2.29 -17.03
N ASN A 21 -4.28 2.32 -16.22
CA ASN A 21 -4.42 1.50 -15.01
C ASN A 21 -3.22 1.60 -14.05
N SER A 22 -2.52 2.72 -14.00
CA SER A 22 -1.44 2.93 -13.01
C SER A 22 -1.99 2.93 -11.59
N GLY A 23 -3.22 3.38 -11.44
CA GLY A 23 -3.89 3.51 -10.16
C GLY A 23 -3.43 4.69 -9.33
N HIS A 24 -4.19 5.03 -8.30
CA HIS A 24 -3.80 6.00 -7.29
C HIS A 24 -4.55 5.77 -5.98
N VAL A 25 -4.11 6.47 -4.94
CA VAL A 25 -4.83 6.56 -3.66
C VAL A 25 -5.04 8.03 -3.33
N ARG A 26 -6.24 8.36 -2.83
CA ARG A 26 -6.57 9.65 -2.25
C ARG A 26 -6.96 9.47 -0.79
N VAL A 27 -6.52 10.41 0.02
CA VAL A 27 -6.91 10.48 1.43
C VAL A 27 -7.79 11.70 1.63
N TYR A 28 -8.87 11.54 2.40
CA TYR A 28 -9.82 12.61 2.69
C TYR A 28 -10.00 12.76 4.19
N ASP A 29 -10.14 14.01 4.64
CA ASP A 29 -10.51 14.38 5.99
C ASP A 29 -11.94 14.90 6.05
N TRP A 30 -12.66 14.55 7.11
CA TRP A 30 -13.97 15.08 7.46
C TRP A 30 -13.83 16.25 8.42
N ASP A 31 -14.30 17.43 8.04
CA ASP A 31 -14.21 18.66 8.85
C ASP A 31 -15.42 18.90 9.76
N GLY A 32 -16.33 17.95 9.81
CA GLY A 32 -17.61 18.05 10.53
C GLY A 32 -18.79 18.40 9.61
N SER A 33 -18.56 18.76 8.35
CA SER A 33 -19.59 19.11 7.37
C SER A 33 -19.31 18.54 5.97
N SER A 34 -18.07 18.36 5.59
CA SER A 34 -17.68 17.87 4.26
C SER A 34 -16.38 17.08 4.31
N TRP A 35 -16.18 16.23 3.28
CA TRP A 35 -14.92 15.57 3.02
C TRP A 35 -14.05 16.44 2.12
N SER A 36 -12.81 16.68 2.52
CA SER A 36 -11.82 17.40 1.72
C SER A 36 -10.58 16.56 1.54
N GLN A 37 -9.97 16.63 0.35
CA GLN A 37 -8.77 15.85 0.08
C GLN A 37 -7.60 16.33 0.93
N LEU A 38 -6.92 15.39 1.56
CA LEU A 38 -5.74 15.64 2.39
C LEU A 38 -4.47 15.36 1.56
N GLY A 39 -3.79 16.42 1.17
CA GLY A 39 -2.59 16.30 0.32
C GLY A 39 -2.91 16.02 -1.14
N SER A 40 -1.86 15.66 -1.88
CA SER A 40 -1.97 15.31 -3.30
C SER A 40 -2.33 13.84 -3.48
N ASP A 41 -2.70 13.49 -4.71
CA ASP A 41 -2.86 12.08 -5.11
C ASP A 41 -1.55 11.33 -4.87
N ILE A 42 -1.66 10.08 -4.42
CA ILE A 42 -0.53 9.15 -4.33
C ILE A 42 -0.65 8.24 -5.56
N ASP A 43 0.10 8.59 -6.61
CA ASP A 43 -0.01 7.95 -7.91
C ASP A 43 0.82 6.67 -8.01
N GLY A 44 0.36 5.73 -8.82
CA GLY A 44 1.15 4.56 -9.24
C GLY A 44 2.33 4.99 -10.11
N GLU A 45 3.39 4.20 -10.11
CA GLU A 45 4.66 4.51 -10.82
C GLU A 45 4.55 4.33 -12.32
N ALA A 46 3.87 3.28 -12.74
CA ALA A 46 3.83 2.88 -14.14
C ALA A 46 2.44 2.37 -14.54
N ALA A 47 2.21 2.31 -15.85
CA ALA A 47 0.99 1.75 -16.40
C ALA A 47 0.83 0.28 -15.98
N TYR A 48 -0.39 -0.08 -15.64
CA TYR A 48 -0.82 -1.42 -15.22
C TYR A 48 -0.37 -1.87 -13.82
N ASP A 49 0.26 -1.02 -13.03
CA ASP A 49 0.66 -1.35 -11.65
C ASP A 49 -0.52 -1.65 -10.70
N LEU A 50 -1.69 -1.09 -11.01
CA LEU A 50 -2.89 -1.22 -10.19
C LEU A 50 -2.71 -0.71 -8.76
N THR A 51 -1.95 0.37 -8.58
CA THR A 51 -1.71 1.00 -7.28
C THR A 51 -3.03 1.38 -6.61
N GLY A 52 -3.18 1.07 -5.32
CA GLY A 52 -4.43 1.26 -4.60
C GLY A 52 -5.41 0.10 -4.75
N HIS A 53 -4.96 -1.05 -5.29
CA HIS A 53 -5.76 -2.29 -5.26
C HIS A 53 -6.13 -2.67 -3.83
N SER A 54 -5.19 -2.52 -2.90
CA SER A 54 -5.41 -2.66 -1.47
C SER A 54 -4.85 -1.46 -0.72
N VAL A 55 -5.53 -1.02 0.33
CA VAL A 55 -5.10 0.09 1.19
C VAL A 55 -5.44 -0.22 2.65
N SER A 56 -4.58 0.20 3.57
CA SER A 56 -4.81 0.09 5.00
C SER A 56 -4.19 1.29 5.72
N MET A 57 -4.90 1.82 6.70
CA MET A 57 -4.51 3.02 7.44
C MET A 57 -4.39 2.69 8.93
N ASN A 58 -3.42 3.32 9.61
CA ASN A 58 -3.29 3.18 11.06
C ASN A 58 -4.40 3.94 11.82
N SER A 59 -4.48 3.78 13.14
CA SER A 59 -5.56 4.31 13.95
C SER A 59 -5.65 5.83 13.95
N VAL A 60 -4.52 6.52 13.89
CA VAL A 60 -4.46 7.99 13.83
C VAL A 60 -4.76 8.52 12.43
N GLY A 61 -4.45 7.74 11.39
CA GLY A 61 -4.65 8.12 9.99
C GLY A 61 -3.48 8.90 9.40
N ASP A 62 -2.32 8.87 10.01
CA ASP A 62 -1.12 9.53 9.51
C ASP A 62 -0.18 8.60 8.74
N ARG A 63 -0.48 7.29 8.71
CA ARG A 63 0.22 6.30 7.88
C ARG A 63 -0.76 5.47 7.07
N VAL A 64 -0.38 5.18 5.83
CA VAL A 64 -1.16 4.34 4.92
C VAL A 64 -0.25 3.37 4.17
N ALA A 65 -0.62 2.09 4.16
CA ALA A 65 0.00 1.07 3.33
C ALA A 65 -0.82 0.90 2.05
N ILE A 66 -0.14 0.87 0.91
CA ILE A 66 -0.76 0.82 -0.42
C ILE A 66 -0.15 -0.32 -1.22
N GLY A 67 -1.00 -1.24 -1.67
CA GLY A 67 -0.60 -2.35 -2.52
C GLY A 67 -0.76 -2.03 -4.01
N ALA A 68 0.22 -2.46 -4.80
CA ALA A 68 0.25 -2.42 -6.25
C ALA A 68 0.63 -3.83 -6.76
N GLN A 69 -0.37 -4.70 -6.81
CA GLN A 69 -0.18 -6.15 -7.01
C GLN A 69 0.42 -6.52 -8.37
N ALA A 70 0.29 -5.66 -9.36
CA ALA A 70 0.78 -5.90 -10.71
C ALA A 70 2.05 -5.09 -11.03
N ASN A 71 2.69 -4.49 -10.03
CA ASN A 71 3.96 -3.78 -10.24
C ASN A 71 5.06 -4.74 -10.70
N ASP A 72 5.82 -4.32 -11.71
CA ASP A 72 6.85 -5.12 -12.37
C ASP A 72 8.28 -4.88 -11.81
N GLY A 73 8.44 -4.14 -10.72
CA GLY A 73 9.74 -3.71 -10.19
C GLY A 73 10.72 -4.85 -9.92
N ASN A 74 10.23 -6.01 -9.46
CA ASN A 74 11.04 -7.20 -9.21
C ASN A 74 10.63 -8.41 -10.07
N GLY A 75 9.98 -8.16 -11.19
CA GLY A 75 9.50 -9.17 -12.14
C GLY A 75 8.05 -8.93 -12.51
N THR A 76 7.62 -9.47 -13.65
CA THR A 76 6.25 -9.27 -14.16
C THR A 76 5.23 -9.69 -13.11
N ASP A 77 4.34 -8.75 -12.73
CA ASP A 77 3.31 -8.95 -11.71
C ASP A 77 3.87 -9.49 -10.37
N ALA A 78 5.12 -9.17 -10.03
CA ALA A 78 5.67 -9.51 -8.71
C ALA A 78 4.90 -8.79 -7.60
N GLY A 79 4.49 -7.58 -7.89
CA GLY A 79 3.77 -6.71 -6.97
C GLY A 79 4.68 -6.06 -5.94
N HIS A 80 4.19 -4.97 -5.33
CA HIS A 80 4.86 -4.32 -4.21
C HIS A 80 3.87 -3.66 -3.26
N VAL A 81 4.39 -3.23 -2.11
CA VAL A 81 3.68 -2.38 -1.16
C VAL A 81 4.56 -1.19 -0.81
N ARG A 82 3.95 -0.01 -0.72
CA ARG A 82 4.57 1.21 -0.20
C ARG A 82 3.81 1.71 1.00
N ILE A 83 4.55 2.23 1.97
CA ILE A 83 3.97 2.90 3.13
C ILE A 83 4.24 4.40 3.00
N TYR A 84 3.21 5.21 3.23
CA TYR A 84 3.31 6.66 3.22
C TYR A 84 2.95 7.22 4.59
N GLU A 85 3.64 8.29 4.97
CA GLU A 85 3.42 9.03 6.21
C GLU A 85 3.06 10.48 5.91
N TRP A 86 2.09 11.01 6.65
CA TRP A 86 1.68 12.40 6.57
C TRP A 86 2.58 13.28 7.43
N SER A 87 3.30 14.22 6.80
CA SER A 87 4.23 15.13 7.47
C SER A 87 3.56 16.34 8.12
N GLY A 88 2.25 16.48 7.97
CA GLY A 88 1.51 17.71 8.28
C GLY A 88 1.25 18.59 7.05
N SER A 89 1.94 18.33 5.93
CA SER A 89 1.79 19.10 4.68
C SER A 89 1.74 18.23 3.43
N SER A 90 2.33 17.04 3.45
CA SER A 90 2.38 16.13 2.29
C SER A 90 2.50 14.68 2.73
N TRP A 91 2.08 13.77 1.85
CA TRP A 91 2.35 12.35 1.95
C TRP A 91 3.74 12.06 1.39
N SER A 92 4.59 11.41 2.18
CA SER A 92 5.93 11.00 1.76
C SER A 92 6.14 9.52 2.07
N GLN A 93 6.87 8.83 1.20
CA GLN A 93 7.12 7.40 1.37
C GLN A 93 7.98 7.16 2.61
N LEU A 94 7.55 6.21 3.43
CA LEU A 94 8.26 5.74 4.62
C LEU A 94 9.03 4.46 4.27
N GLY A 95 10.34 4.56 4.29
CA GLY A 95 11.21 3.44 3.93
C GLY A 95 11.27 3.16 2.43
N SER A 96 11.77 1.99 2.07
CA SER A 96 11.89 1.51 0.70
C SER A 96 10.63 0.76 0.26
N ASP A 97 10.53 0.47 -1.02
CA ASP A 97 9.51 -0.44 -1.55
C ASP A 97 9.64 -1.82 -0.89
N ILE A 98 8.51 -2.44 -0.62
CA ILE A 98 8.44 -3.82 -0.14
C ILE A 98 8.01 -4.67 -1.33
N ASP A 99 8.99 -5.24 -2.03
CA ASP A 99 8.75 -5.96 -3.29
C ASP A 99 8.35 -7.42 -3.07
N GLY A 100 7.54 -7.93 -3.99
CA GLY A 100 7.31 -9.38 -4.13
C GLY A 100 8.62 -10.09 -4.47
N GLU A 101 8.72 -11.38 -4.14
CA GLU A 101 9.95 -12.15 -4.31
C GLU A 101 10.20 -12.55 -5.75
N ALA A 102 9.14 -12.85 -6.49
CA ALA A 102 9.23 -13.38 -7.85
C ALA A 102 8.06 -12.91 -8.72
N ALA A 103 8.26 -13.04 -10.03
CA ALA A 103 7.21 -12.76 -11.01
C ALA A 103 5.96 -13.61 -10.73
N GLY A 104 4.80 -12.99 -10.83
CA GLY A 104 3.51 -13.63 -10.61
C GLY A 104 3.07 -13.76 -9.16
N ASP A 105 3.87 -13.31 -8.20
CA ASP A 105 3.52 -13.38 -6.77
C ASP A 105 2.28 -12.56 -6.41
N ALA A 106 2.00 -11.50 -7.15
CA ALA A 106 0.94 -10.55 -6.88
C ALA A 106 0.98 -10.02 -5.43
N PHE A 107 2.20 -9.74 -4.95
CA PHE A 107 2.44 -9.23 -3.60
C PHE A 107 1.80 -7.85 -3.42
N GLY A 108 1.14 -7.62 -2.29
CA GLY A 108 0.33 -6.43 -2.11
C GLY A 108 -1.12 -6.59 -2.61
N TYR A 109 -1.55 -7.80 -2.98
CA TYR A 109 -2.96 -8.09 -3.24
C TYR A 109 -3.84 -7.71 -2.05
N SER A 110 -3.36 -7.98 -0.85
CA SER A 110 -3.99 -7.54 0.40
C SER A 110 -2.94 -6.95 1.34
N VAL A 111 -3.33 -5.91 2.08
CA VAL A 111 -2.52 -5.28 3.10
C VAL A 111 -3.34 -5.02 4.35
N SER A 112 -2.71 -5.12 5.51
CA SER A 112 -3.30 -4.76 6.79
C SER A 112 -2.24 -4.13 7.68
N MET A 113 -2.50 -2.93 8.17
CA MET A 113 -1.60 -2.18 9.04
C MET A 113 -2.12 -2.25 10.48
N ASP A 114 -1.24 -2.31 11.45
CA ASP A 114 -1.63 -2.27 12.85
C ASP A 114 -2.02 -0.85 13.30
N SER A 115 -2.49 -0.73 14.53
CA SER A 115 -3.00 0.54 15.06
C SER A 115 -1.94 1.64 15.14
N ASP A 116 -0.69 1.27 15.42
CA ASP A 116 0.42 2.21 15.56
C ASP A 116 1.02 2.60 14.21
N GLY A 117 0.80 1.77 13.18
CA GLY A 117 1.30 2.00 11.82
C GLY A 117 2.76 1.63 11.63
N ASP A 118 3.32 0.84 12.54
CA ASP A 118 4.70 0.37 12.44
C ASP A 118 4.81 -1.08 11.95
N ARG A 119 3.69 -1.83 11.87
CA ARG A 119 3.63 -3.17 11.30
C ARG A 119 2.63 -3.28 10.18
N VAL A 120 3.01 -4.02 9.15
CA VAL A 120 2.13 -4.30 8.02
C VAL A 120 2.18 -5.78 7.65
N ALA A 121 1.02 -6.41 7.55
CA ALA A 121 0.86 -7.74 6.99
C ALA A 121 0.49 -7.62 5.52
N ILE A 122 1.18 -8.37 4.65
CA ILE A 122 1.05 -8.29 3.20
C ILE A 122 0.84 -9.68 2.64
N GLY A 123 -0.19 -9.85 1.82
CA GLY A 123 -0.49 -11.10 1.14
C GLY A 123 -0.08 -11.07 -0.34
N GLY A 124 0.45 -12.21 -0.81
CA GLY A 124 0.74 -12.48 -2.22
C GLY A 124 0.20 -13.86 -2.56
N TYR A 125 -0.92 -13.93 -3.26
CA TYR A 125 -1.62 -15.20 -3.50
C TYR A 125 -0.94 -16.10 -4.54
N GLY A 126 -0.12 -15.52 -5.40
CA GLY A 126 0.58 -16.24 -6.48
C GLY A 126 1.93 -16.83 -6.07
N ASN A 127 2.40 -16.61 -4.84
CA ASN A 127 3.72 -17.09 -4.42
C ASN A 127 3.79 -18.62 -4.44
N ASP A 128 4.87 -19.15 -5.03
CA ASP A 128 5.10 -20.58 -5.27
C ASP A 128 5.98 -21.26 -4.19
N GLY A 129 6.33 -20.57 -3.12
CA GLY A 129 7.31 -21.04 -2.13
C GLY A 129 7.01 -22.40 -1.51
N ASN A 130 5.76 -22.79 -1.41
CA ASN A 130 5.33 -24.10 -0.86
C ASN A 130 4.49 -24.90 -1.85
N GLY A 131 4.58 -24.60 -3.12
CA GLY A 131 3.82 -25.22 -4.21
C GLY A 131 3.17 -24.20 -5.11
N ASN A 132 2.79 -24.60 -6.31
CA ASN A 132 2.25 -23.70 -7.33
C ASN A 132 1.04 -22.91 -6.83
N ASN A 133 1.14 -21.57 -6.83
CA ASN A 133 0.12 -20.64 -6.31
C ASN A 133 -0.33 -20.97 -4.89
N SER A 134 0.58 -21.43 -4.04
CA SER A 134 0.24 -21.73 -2.63
C SER A 134 -0.02 -20.47 -1.83
N GLY A 135 0.51 -19.33 -2.29
CA GLY A 135 0.42 -18.05 -1.62
C GLY A 135 1.23 -17.96 -0.33
N HIS A 136 1.44 -16.73 0.11
CA HIS A 136 2.04 -16.48 1.41
C HIS A 136 1.56 -15.13 1.99
N ALA A 137 1.84 -14.94 3.28
CA ALA A 137 1.74 -13.66 3.94
C ALA A 137 3.07 -13.33 4.63
N ARG A 138 3.48 -12.08 4.55
CA ARG A 138 4.68 -11.57 5.21
C ARG A 138 4.33 -10.41 6.11
N ILE A 139 5.04 -10.28 7.23
CA ILE A 139 4.88 -9.17 8.16
C ILE A 139 6.19 -8.39 8.21
N PHE A 140 6.08 -7.09 7.98
CA PHE A 140 7.19 -6.14 8.07
C PHE A 140 6.98 -5.18 9.21
N GLU A 141 8.07 -4.73 9.81
CA GLU A 141 8.09 -3.77 10.91
C GLU A 141 8.99 -2.59 10.57
N TRP A 142 8.53 -1.39 10.89
CA TRP A 142 9.30 -0.16 10.84
C TRP A 142 9.99 0.07 12.18
N ASP A 143 11.32 0.08 12.22
CA ASP A 143 12.11 0.23 13.44
C ASP A 143 12.50 1.68 13.76
N GLY A 144 11.97 2.63 12.99
CA GLY A 144 12.32 4.05 13.05
C GLY A 144 13.31 4.49 11.96
N SER A 145 13.90 3.54 11.23
CA SER A 145 14.88 3.82 10.17
C SER A 145 14.67 2.98 8.91
N SER A 146 14.17 1.76 9.07
CA SER A 146 13.98 0.83 7.95
C SER A 146 12.80 -0.12 8.19
N LEU A 147 12.27 -0.65 7.08
CA LEU A 147 11.31 -1.74 7.10
C LEU A 147 12.05 -3.07 7.02
N SER A 148 11.78 -3.96 7.96
CA SER A 148 12.40 -5.27 8.01
C SER A 148 11.34 -6.37 8.14
N LEU A 149 11.61 -7.51 7.46
CA LEU A 149 10.76 -8.69 7.55
C LEU A 149 10.88 -9.31 8.93
N ILE A 150 9.77 -9.46 9.64
CA ILE A 150 9.74 -10.09 10.96
C ILE A 150 9.05 -11.46 10.94
N HIS A 151 8.26 -11.76 9.90
CA HIS A 151 7.60 -13.04 9.75
C HIS A 151 7.23 -13.32 8.28
N ILE A 152 7.30 -14.57 7.91
CA ILE A 152 6.88 -15.11 6.61
C ILE A 152 5.64 -16.01 6.80
#